data_8287238d4abea4e1a30b21c7d2750248
#
_entry.id   8287238d4abea4e1a30b21c7d2750248
#
_cell.length_a   1.000
_cell.length_b   1.000
_cell.length_c   1.000
_cell.angle_alpha   90.00
_cell.angle_beta   90.00
_cell.angle_gamma   90.00
#
_symmetry.space_group_name_H-M   'P 1'
#
loop_
_entity.id
_entity.type
_entity.pdbx_description
1 polymer ?
#
loop_
_entity_poly.entity_id
_entity_poly.type
_entity_poly.pdbx_seq_one_letter_code
_entity_poly.pdbx_strand_id
1 'polypeptide(L)'
;MRIQTRMGAVLAALVLCTWFLMGCSQTADALDSSASEPPVVLVIGATGRTGNSILAALGDDYRIRALVRDLDRARAKLPANVTLFLGDVRQPETLTSAFEGARFVVSAVGARFVGKGDLADPMNTTELVDYEGVKHLAGAARSAGVEHFVLVSAMGVTRLGGAHDRMDNIMHWKLKGENALRASGVPYTIVRPGGLSDEAGGTLGTLVAQGDNQGPGQTNRIDVARICVRALTDPAARNVTVEVVKDASQPVVPPDGDIFAGLKVDVP
;
A
#
# COMPACT_ATOMS: atom_id res chain seq x y z
N MET A 1 -79.98 3.00 -66.08
CA MET A 1 -79.57 4.14 -65.32
C MET A 1 -78.30 3.75 -64.54
N ARG A 2 -77.32 4.52 -64.56
CA ARG A 2 -75.92 4.28 -64.55
C ARG A 2 -75.39 3.67 -63.25
N ILE A 3 -74.76 2.50 -63.40
CA ILE A 3 -73.86 1.88 -62.45
C ILE A 3 -72.47 2.24 -62.89
N GLN A 4 -71.67 2.90 -62.01
CA GLN A 4 -70.25 3.10 -62.25
C GLN A 4 -69.45 2.43 -61.11
N THR A 5 -68.67 1.57 -61.63
CA THR A 5 -67.58 0.79 -61.04
C THR A 5 -66.62 1.60 -60.19
N ARG A 6 -66.30 1.04 -59.00
CA ARG A 6 -65.09 1.36 -58.24
C ARG A 6 -64.18 0.11 -58.26
N MET A 7 -63.17 0.16 -59.08
CA MET A 7 -62.01 -0.74 -59.04
C MET A 7 -60.77 0.16 -59.01
N GLY A 8 -59.94 0.04 -58.07
CA GLY A 8 -58.66 0.71 -58.05
C GLY A 8 -58.20 1.28 -56.71
N ALA A 9 -57.92 0.44 -55.69
CA ALA A 9 -57.13 0.81 -54.51
C ALA A 9 -56.73 -0.43 -53.67
N VAL A 10 -56.00 -1.37 -54.26
CA VAL A 10 -55.43 -2.52 -53.50
C VAL A 10 -54.03 -2.89 -54.00
N LEU A 11 -53.21 -1.94 -54.48
CA LEU A 11 -51.84 -2.29 -54.91
C LEU A 11 -50.75 -1.31 -54.45
N ALA A 12 -50.94 -0.64 -53.33
CA ALA A 12 -49.93 0.30 -52.82
C ALA A 12 -49.47 0.05 -51.34
N ALA A 13 -49.77 -1.10 -50.79
CA ALA A 13 -49.45 -1.36 -49.38
C ALA A 13 -48.44 -2.51 -49.12
N LEU A 14 -47.70 -2.99 -50.10
CA LEU A 14 -46.80 -4.17 -49.99
C LEU A 14 -45.35 -3.91 -50.33
N VAL A 15 -44.90 -2.66 -50.46
CA VAL A 15 -43.48 -2.33 -50.77
C VAL A 15 -42.80 -1.58 -49.63
N LEU A 16 -43.44 -1.25 -48.53
CA LEU A 16 -42.89 -0.48 -47.40
C LEU A 16 -42.49 -1.32 -46.18
N CYS A 17 -42.62 -2.65 -46.21
CA CYS A 17 -42.25 -3.52 -45.08
C CYS A 17 -40.91 -4.30 -45.18
N THR A 18 -40.13 -4.09 -46.25
CA THR A 18 -38.88 -4.84 -46.47
C THR A 18 -37.58 -4.04 -46.16
N TRP A 19 -37.68 -2.79 -45.71
CA TRP A 19 -36.52 -1.96 -45.40
C TRP A 19 -36.29 -1.73 -43.92
N PHE A 20 -37.03 -2.39 -43.01
CA PHE A 20 -36.88 -2.18 -41.54
C PHE A 20 -36.26 -3.36 -40.80
N LEU A 21 -35.71 -4.36 -41.50
CA LEU A 21 -35.07 -5.54 -40.86
C LEU A 21 -33.56 -5.65 -41.16
N MET A 22 -32.90 -4.60 -41.63
CA MET A 22 -31.45 -4.64 -41.94
C MET A 22 -30.65 -3.54 -41.22
N GLY A 23 -31.11 -3.12 -40.06
CA GLY A 23 -30.48 -2.05 -39.27
C GLY A 23 -30.28 -2.35 -37.79
N CYS A 24 -30.12 -3.63 -37.41
CA CYS A 24 -29.94 -3.98 -36.01
C CYS A 24 -28.92 -5.11 -35.82
N SER A 25 -27.68 -4.91 -36.27
CA SER A 25 -26.58 -5.85 -36.03
C SER A 25 -25.20 -5.20 -36.08
N GLN A 26 -25.03 -4.04 -35.44
CA GLN A 26 -23.70 -3.45 -35.23
C GLN A 26 -23.70 -2.51 -34.02
N THR A 27 -24.14 -2.96 -32.85
CA THR A 27 -23.87 -2.28 -31.58
C THR A 27 -23.75 -3.27 -30.44
N ALA A 28 -22.90 -4.29 -30.60
CA ALA A 28 -22.70 -5.29 -29.56
C ALA A 28 -21.20 -5.63 -29.37
N ASP A 29 -20.27 -4.75 -29.73
CA ASP A 29 -18.85 -4.98 -29.43
C ASP A 29 -18.14 -3.68 -29.00
N ALA A 30 -18.83 -2.81 -28.27
CA ALA A 30 -18.20 -1.73 -27.51
C ALA A 30 -18.34 -2.03 -26.02
N LEU A 31 -18.11 -3.29 -25.63
CA LEU A 31 -18.02 -3.70 -24.24
C LEU A 31 -16.55 -3.65 -23.82
N ASP A 32 -16.25 -2.60 -23.09
CA ASP A 32 -15.41 -2.60 -21.91
C ASP A 32 -13.94 -3.06 -22.08
N SER A 33 -13.15 -2.27 -22.78
CA SER A 33 -11.71 -2.21 -22.56
C SER A 33 -11.33 -0.98 -21.73
N SER A 34 -12.10 -0.63 -20.72
CA SER A 34 -11.60 0.17 -19.61
C SER A 34 -10.79 -0.74 -18.69
N ALA A 35 -9.64 -1.21 -19.14
CA ALA A 35 -8.60 -1.63 -18.21
C ALA A 35 -8.34 -0.42 -17.31
N SER A 36 -8.95 -0.41 -16.11
CA SER A 36 -8.74 0.68 -15.15
C SER A 36 -7.23 0.80 -14.93
N GLU A 37 -6.70 2.02 -15.05
CA GLU A 37 -5.28 2.24 -14.82
C GLU A 37 -4.86 1.61 -13.48
N PRO A 38 -3.66 0.97 -13.42
CA PRO A 38 -3.17 0.38 -12.18
C PRO A 38 -3.23 1.39 -11.04
N PRO A 39 -3.66 0.97 -9.84
CA PRO A 39 -3.78 1.86 -8.70
C PRO A 39 -2.42 2.44 -8.30
N VAL A 40 -2.43 3.67 -7.81
CA VAL A 40 -1.22 4.36 -7.36
C VAL A 40 -0.88 3.92 -5.93
N VAL A 41 0.36 3.45 -5.73
CA VAL A 41 0.96 3.20 -4.41
C VAL A 41 2.07 4.20 -4.16
N LEU A 42 1.96 4.93 -3.04
CA LEU A 42 3.02 5.80 -2.54
C LEU A 42 3.90 5.04 -1.56
N VAL A 43 5.19 4.93 -1.87
CA VAL A 43 6.18 4.28 -1.00
C VAL A 43 7.06 5.34 -0.32
N ILE A 44 7.02 5.38 1.01
CA ILE A 44 7.88 6.24 1.83
C ILE A 44 9.04 5.40 2.38
N GLY A 45 10.27 5.93 2.25
CA GLY A 45 11.48 5.18 2.59
C GLY A 45 11.96 4.23 1.47
N ALA A 46 11.52 4.45 0.23
CA ALA A 46 11.84 3.64 -0.97
C ALA A 46 13.34 3.45 -1.20
N THR A 47 14.18 4.44 -0.86
CA THR A 47 15.65 4.37 -1.01
C THR A 47 16.36 3.54 0.07
N GLY A 48 15.61 3.09 1.09
CA GLY A 48 16.07 2.17 2.14
C GLY A 48 16.00 0.71 1.71
N ARG A 49 16.65 -0.21 2.47
CA ARG A 49 16.65 -1.64 2.16
C ARG A 49 15.26 -2.25 2.11
N THR A 50 14.44 -2.00 3.14
CA THR A 50 13.06 -2.52 3.20
C THR A 50 12.17 -1.88 2.12
N GLY A 51 12.29 -0.56 1.91
CA GLY A 51 11.55 0.12 0.84
C GLY A 51 11.89 -0.40 -0.55
N ASN A 52 13.16 -0.71 -0.80
CA ASN A 52 13.58 -1.33 -2.06
C ASN A 52 12.97 -2.73 -2.25
N SER A 53 12.91 -3.54 -1.19
CA SER A 53 12.21 -4.83 -1.23
C SER A 53 10.70 -4.68 -1.51
N ILE A 54 10.07 -3.62 -0.97
CA ILE A 54 8.65 -3.30 -1.24
C ILE A 54 8.46 -2.93 -2.72
N LEU A 55 9.34 -2.11 -3.30
CA LEU A 55 9.28 -1.78 -4.73
C LEU A 55 9.36 -3.05 -5.60
N ALA A 56 10.28 -3.97 -5.26
CA ALA A 56 10.41 -5.24 -5.97
C ALA A 56 9.17 -6.14 -5.82
N ALA A 57 8.49 -6.10 -4.68
CA ALA A 57 7.30 -6.89 -4.42
C ALA A 57 6.02 -6.34 -5.08
N LEU A 58 5.96 -5.01 -5.32
CA LEU A 58 4.82 -4.37 -5.99
C LEU A 58 4.72 -4.75 -7.48
N GLY A 59 5.85 -5.00 -8.15
CA GLY A 59 5.86 -5.37 -9.56
C GLY A 59 5.19 -4.33 -10.47
N ASP A 60 4.52 -4.82 -11.51
CA ASP A 60 3.85 -3.99 -12.53
C ASP A 60 2.34 -3.80 -12.25
N ASP A 61 1.81 -4.38 -11.16
CA ASP A 61 0.39 -4.29 -10.81
C ASP A 61 -0.01 -2.90 -10.29
N TYR A 62 0.98 -2.04 -10.04
CA TYR A 62 0.80 -0.74 -9.44
C TYR A 62 1.59 0.35 -10.17
N ARG A 63 1.03 1.56 -10.21
CA ARG A 63 1.80 2.78 -10.51
C ARG A 63 2.50 3.23 -9.24
N ILE A 64 3.83 3.18 -9.24
CA ILE A 64 4.61 3.40 -8.03
C ILE A 64 5.08 4.85 -7.96
N ARG A 65 4.83 5.49 -6.82
CA ARG A 65 5.39 6.78 -6.43
C ARG A 65 6.32 6.60 -5.25
N ALA A 66 7.36 7.39 -5.17
CA ALA A 66 8.27 7.43 -4.01
C ALA A 66 8.42 8.85 -3.49
N LEU A 67 8.17 9.04 -2.18
CA LEU A 67 8.54 10.27 -1.47
C LEU A 67 10.02 10.20 -1.10
N VAL A 68 10.81 11.16 -1.56
CA VAL A 68 12.26 11.18 -1.38
C VAL A 68 12.75 12.56 -0.97
N ARG A 69 13.81 12.60 -0.16
CA ARG A 69 14.43 13.86 0.31
C ARG A 69 15.47 14.43 -0.65
N ASP A 70 15.90 13.63 -1.62
CA ASP A 70 16.96 13.95 -2.57
C ASP A 70 16.66 13.23 -3.89
N LEU A 71 16.29 13.98 -4.92
CA LEU A 71 15.88 13.43 -6.22
C LEU A 71 17.05 12.78 -6.95
N ASP A 72 18.25 13.38 -6.92
CA ASP A 72 19.39 12.87 -7.69
C ASP A 72 19.89 11.56 -7.10
N ARG A 73 19.97 11.51 -5.78
CA ARG A 73 20.31 10.28 -5.07
C ARG A 73 19.24 9.19 -5.28
N ALA A 74 17.97 9.57 -5.36
CA ALA A 74 16.88 8.64 -5.60
C ALA A 74 16.93 8.09 -7.04
N ARG A 75 17.12 8.96 -8.05
CA ARG A 75 17.27 8.54 -9.47
C ARG A 75 18.41 7.55 -9.68
N ALA A 76 19.51 7.70 -8.92
CA ALA A 76 20.65 6.78 -8.99
C ALA A 76 20.39 5.41 -8.35
N LYS A 77 19.31 5.25 -7.57
CA LYS A 77 19.05 4.04 -6.77
C LYS A 77 17.76 3.31 -7.12
N LEU A 78 16.75 4.05 -7.59
CA LEU A 78 15.41 3.51 -7.80
C LEU A 78 15.18 3.19 -9.27
N PRO A 79 14.31 2.20 -9.57
CA PRO A 79 13.94 1.87 -10.94
C PRO A 79 13.32 3.07 -11.68
N ALA A 80 13.51 3.14 -12.99
CA ALA A 80 13.07 4.26 -13.83
C ALA A 80 11.54 4.41 -13.92
N ASN A 81 10.79 3.34 -13.67
CA ASN A 81 9.33 3.33 -13.62
C ASN A 81 8.74 3.89 -12.32
N VAL A 82 9.56 4.26 -11.35
CA VAL A 82 9.12 4.90 -10.10
C VAL A 82 9.05 6.41 -10.26
N THR A 83 7.87 7.00 -10.10
CA THR A 83 7.70 8.46 -10.11
C THR A 83 8.16 9.05 -8.77
N LEU A 84 9.10 10.00 -8.82
CA LEU A 84 9.70 10.59 -7.64
C LEU A 84 9.01 11.90 -7.25
N PHE A 85 8.72 12.05 -5.95
CA PHE A 85 8.21 13.28 -5.33
C PHE A 85 9.21 13.75 -4.28
N LEU A 86 9.62 15.00 -4.37
CA LEU A 86 10.48 15.64 -3.37
C LEU A 86 9.65 15.99 -2.13
N GLY A 87 10.09 15.53 -0.96
CA GLY A 87 9.44 15.87 0.31
C GLY A 87 10.12 15.19 1.50
N ASP A 88 9.80 15.70 2.68
CA ASP A 88 10.34 15.22 3.95
C ASP A 88 9.19 14.99 4.93
N VAL A 89 9.14 13.82 5.54
CA VAL A 89 8.10 13.46 6.53
C VAL A 89 8.06 14.40 7.73
N ARG A 90 9.16 15.10 8.01
CA ARG A 90 9.29 16.11 9.07
C ARG A 90 8.69 17.47 8.70
N GLN A 91 8.33 17.66 7.42
CA GLN A 91 7.83 18.90 6.83
C GLN A 91 6.48 18.59 6.14
N PRO A 92 5.36 18.66 6.87
CA PRO A 92 4.05 18.23 6.37
C PRO A 92 3.60 18.98 5.11
N GLU A 93 4.00 20.23 4.94
CA GLU A 93 3.70 21.06 3.77
C GLU A 93 4.29 20.48 2.47
N THR A 94 5.31 19.63 2.56
CA THR A 94 5.98 19.02 1.40
C THR A 94 5.31 17.71 0.93
N LEU A 95 4.29 17.24 1.63
CA LEU A 95 3.73 15.90 1.41
C LEU A 95 2.59 15.89 0.38
N THR A 96 1.82 16.96 0.28
CA THR A 96 0.54 17.01 -0.44
C THR A 96 0.61 16.43 -1.85
N SER A 97 1.58 16.88 -2.66
CA SER A 97 1.69 16.46 -4.06
C SER A 97 1.95 14.96 -4.24
N ALA A 98 2.67 14.33 -3.30
CA ALA A 98 2.95 12.90 -3.34
C ALA A 98 1.70 12.06 -3.05
N PHE A 99 0.83 12.57 -2.17
CA PHE A 99 -0.39 11.88 -1.74
C PHE A 99 -1.57 12.07 -2.67
N GLU A 100 -1.61 13.15 -3.46
CA GLU A 100 -2.72 13.45 -4.36
C GLU A 100 -2.99 12.30 -5.35
N GLY A 101 -4.18 11.68 -5.27
CA GLY A 101 -4.56 10.52 -6.07
C GLY A 101 -3.81 9.22 -5.75
N ALA A 102 -3.06 9.16 -4.64
CA ALA A 102 -2.53 7.90 -4.14
C ALA A 102 -3.66 7.08 -3.50
N ARG A 103 -3.89 5.90 -4.02
CA ARG A 103 -4.87 4.98 -3.47
C ARG A 103 -4.36 4.27 -2.23
N PHE A 104 -3.08 3.89 -2.26
CA PHE A 104 -2.43 3.13 -1.19
C PHE A 104 -1.12 3.79 -0.76
N VAL A 105 -0.74 3.58 0.49
CA VAL A 105 0.52 4.05 1.05
C VAL A 105 1.24 2.89 1.74
N VAL A 106 2.54 2.74 1.48
CA VAL A 106 3.42 1.86 2.25
C VAL A 106 4.57 2.67 2.81
N SER A 107 4.66 2.75 4.14
CA SER A 107 5.74 3.47 4.82
C SER A 107 6.70 2.51 5.49
N ALA A 108 7.94 2.50 5.01
CA ALA A 108 9.09 1.86 5.63
C ALA A 108 10.11 2.91 6.09
N VAL A 109 9.62 4.10 6.48
CA VAL A 109 10.44 5.17 7.00
C VAL A 109 10.91 4.86 8.42
N GLY A 110 12.11 5.31 8.75
CA GLY A 110 12.65 5.25 10.10
C GLY A 110 13.89 6.13 10.19
N ALA A 111 14.15 6.66 11.36
CA ALA A 111 15.36 7.41 11.60
C ALA A 111 16.59 6.53 11.32
N ARG A 112 17.59 7.13 10.70
CA ARG A 112 18.83 6.44 10.40
C ARG A 112 19.68 6.37 11.66
N PHE A 113 19.71 5.21 12.28
CA PHE A 113 20.55 4.99 13.44
C PHE A 113 22.00 4.73 13.00
N VAL A 114 22.89 5.69 13.28
CA VAL A 114 24.34 5.56 13.09
C VAL A 114 25.04 5.83 14.44
N GLY A 115 24.83 4.93 15.40
CA GLY A 115 25.58 4.88 16.67
C GLY A 115 25.49 6.08 17.62
N LYS A 116 25.39 7.32 17.13
CA LYS A 116 25.27 8.57 17.90
C LYS A 116 24.47 9.65 17.17
N GLY A 117 23.46 9.25 16.41
CA GLY A 117 22.70 10.15 15.53
C GLY A 117 23.34 10.28 14.14
N ASP A 118 22.63 10.86 13.19
CA ASP A 118 23.17 11.21 11.88
C ASP A 118 23.85 12.58 11.99
N LEU A 119 25.19 12.58 12.12
CA LEU A 119 25.95 13.83 12.22
C LEU A 119 25.78 14.74 10.99
N ALA A 120 25.37 14.18 9.85
CA ALA A 120 25.08 14.92 8.63
C ALA A 120 23.66 15.54 8.62
N ASP A 121 22.73 15.01 9.43
CA ASP A 121 21.38 15.52 9.58
C ASP A 121 20.93 15.39 11.05
N PRO A 122 21.23 16.36 11.90
CA PRO A 122 20.91 16.32 13.32
C PRO A 122 19.40 16.27 13.60
N MET A 123 18.58 16.64 12.62
CA MET A 123 17.11 16.52 12.71
C MET A 123 16.59 15.11 12.37
N ASN A 124 17.46 14.18 12.01
CA ASN A 124 17.09 12.80 11.74
C ASN A 124 17.02 11.97 13.03
N THR A 125 16.14 12.39 13.94
CA THR A 125 15.90 11.71 15.23
C THR A 125 14.73 10.74 15.13
N THR A 126 14.69 9.78 16.06
CA THR A 126 13.57 8.83 16.12
C THR A 126 12.25 9.53 16.45
N GLU A 127 12.26 10.55 17.29
CA GLU A 127 11.06 11.37 17.57
C GLU A 127 10.51 12.03 16.31
N LEU A 128 11.37 12.75 15.57
CA LEU A 128 10.94 13.52 14.41
C LEU A 128 10.56 12.64 13.21
N VAL A 129 11.15 11.45 13.06
CA VAL A 129 10.91 10.60 11.90
C VAL A 129 9.90 9.50 12.21
N ASP A 130 10.10 8.76 13.32
CA ASP A 130 9.29 7.58 13.63
C ASP A 130 7.97 7.94 14.34
N TYR A 131 7.86 9.13 14.94
CA TYR A 131 6.61 9.63 15.54
C TYR A 131 6.00 10.78 14.75
N GLU A 132 6.59 12.00 14.80
CA GLU A 132 5.99 13.18 14.15
C GLU A 132 5.86 12.96 12.63
N GLY A 133 6.87 12.36 11.99
CA GLY A 133 6.82 12.03 10.58
C GLY A 133 5.67 11.08 10.24
N VAL A 134 5.46 10.01 11.02
CA VAL A 134 4.33 9.09 10.79
C VAL A 134 2.99 9.79 11.02
N LYS A 135 2.89 10.66 12.02
CA LYS A 135 1.69 11.47 12.27
C LYS A 135 1.37 12.42 11.09
N HIS A 136 2.38 13.08 10.52
CA HIS A 136 2.21 13.92 9.33
C HIS A 136 1.76 13.09 8.13
N LEU A 137 2.37 11.91 7.90
CA LEU A 137 1.97 10.99 6.83
C LEU A 137 0.51 10.52 7.01
N ALA A 138 0.10 10.17 8.22
CA ALA A 138 -1.27 9.77 8.51
C ALA A 138 -2.28 10.90 8.25
N GLY A 139 -1.92 12.15 8.61
CA GLY A 139 -2.72 13.33 8.30
C GLY A 139 -2.85 13.58 6.80
N ALA A 140 -1.75 13.50 6.05
CA ALA A 140 -1.74 13.64 4.60
C ALA A 140 -2.55 12.52 3.91
N ALA A 141 -2.42 11.28 4.38
CA ALA A 141 -3.18 10.13 3.88
C ALA A 141 -4.69 10.32 4.08
N ARG A 142 -5.10 10.79 5.26
CA ARG A 142 -6.50 11.10 5.54
C ARG A 142 -7.04 12.19 4.61
N SER A 143 -6.30 13.28 4.45
CA SER A 143 -6.69 14.41 3.61
C SER A 143 -6.82 14.03 2.14
N ALA A 144 -5.98 13.09 1.67
CA ALA A 144 -5.99 12.59 0.29
C ALA A 144 -6.99 11.45 0.05
N GLY A 145 -7.69 10.95 1.07
CA GLY A 145 -8.64 9.85 0.95
C GLY A 145 -7.98 8.50 0.66
N VAL A 146 -6.77 8.27 1.19
CA VAL A 146 -6.06 6.99 1.05
C VAL A 146 -6.90 5.83 1.57
N GLU A 147 -7.08 4.79 0.76
CA GLU A 147 -7.93 3.64 1.09
C GLU A 147 -7.26 2.67 2.07
N HIS A 148 -5.92 2.58 2.06
CA HIS A 148 -5.17 1.74 2.98
C HIS A 148 -3.74 2.23 3.17
N PHE A 149 -3.31 2.28 4.43
CA PHE A 149 -1.95 2.69 4.83
C PHE A 149 -1.24 1.53 5.53
N VAL A 150 -0.16 1.02 4.96
CA VAL A 150 0.67 0.00 5.59
C VAL A 150 1.90 0.64 6.21
N LEU A 151 2.08 0.46 7.52
CA LEU A 151 3.22 0.96 8.28
C LEU A 151 4.15 -0.18 8.67
N VAL A 152 5.40 -0.12 8.26
CA VAL A 152 6.46 -1.00 8.80
C VAL A 152 7.01 -0.41 10.08
N SER A 153 6.68 -1.04 11.20
CA SER A 153 7.14 -0.70 12.55
C SER A 153 8.24 -1.66 13.02
N ALA A 154 8.20 -2.10 14.26
CA ALA A 154 9.12 -3.09 14.81
C ALA A 154 8.42 -3.93 15.88
N MET A 155 8.82 -5.19 15.99
CA MET A 155 8.41 -6.06 17.09
C MET A 155 9.03 -5.59 18.42
N GLY A 156 8.29 -5.71 19.51
CA GLY A 156 8.74 -5.30 20.84
C GLY A 156 8.43 -3.85 21.22
N VAL A 157 7.73 -3.09 20.39
CA VAL A 157 7.41 -1.68 20.69
C VAL A 157 6.54 -1.48 21.93
N THR A 158 5.76 -2.50 22.33
CA THR A 158 4.92 -2.44 23.54
C THR A 158 5.63 -2.94 24.80
N ARG A 159 6.86 -3.49 24.67
CA ARG A 159 7.64 -3.98 25.79
C ARG A 159 8.39 -2.85 26.45
N LEU A 160 7.94 -2.44 27.63
CA LEU A 160 8.57 -1.39 28.40
C LEU A 160 9.83 -1.89 29.09
N GLY A 161 10.91 -1.11 29.00
CA GLY A 161 12.19 -1.34 29.69
C GLY A 161 13.22 -2.19 28.92
N GLY A 162 14.48 -2.04 29.27
CA GLY A 162 15.59 -2.83 28.74
C GLY A 162 16.44 -2.15 27.67
N ALA A 163 16.96 -2.93 26.72
CA ALA A 163 17.91 -2.45 25.69
C ALA A 163 17.32 -1.41 24.73
N HIS A 164 16.00 -1.27 24.70
CA HIS A 164 15.28 -0.35 23.83
C HIS A 164 15.49 1.13 24.18
N ASP A 165 15.73 1.43 25.46
CA ASP A 165 16.03 2.79 25.92
C ASP A 165 17.42 3.30 25.48
N ARG A 166 18.29 2.39 25.01
CA ARG A 166 19.65 2.73 24.58
C ARG A 166 19.74 3.20 23.13
N MET A 167 18.70 3.06 22.33
CA MET A 167 18.66 3.38 20.90
C MET A 167 17.81 4.62 20.65
N ASP A 168 18.03 5.70 21.40
CA ASP A 168 17.28 6.94 21.28
C ASP A 168 15.75 6.74 21.44
N ASN A 169 15.37 5.83 22.34
CA ASN A 169 13.96 5.47 22.62
C ASN A 169 13.16 5.07 21.37
N ILE A 170 13.79 4.47 20.37
CA ILE A 170 13.18 4.17 19.07
C ILE A 170 11.85 3.41 19.19
N MET A 171 11.76 2.47 20.14
CA MET A 171 10.53 1.68 20.34
C MET A 171 9.40 2.52 20.89
N HIS A 172 9.69 3.44 21.78
CA HIS A 172 8.73 4.40 22.30
C HIS A 172 8.17 5.31 21.19
N TRP A 173 9.06 5.86 20.36
CA TRP A 173 8.65 6.76 19.29
C TRP A 173 7.90 6.03 18.16
N LYS A 174 8.30 4.80 17.84
CA LYS A 174 7.54 3.96 16.90
C LYS A 174 6.14 3.66 17.43
N LEU A 175 5.99 3.29 18.70
CA LEU A 175 4.67 3.07 19.31
C LEU A 175 3.80 4.33 19.25
N LYS A 176 4.37 5.52 19.50
CA LYS A 176 3.65 6.78 19.34
C LYS A 176 3.23 7.02 17.89
N GLY A 177 4.09 6.72 16.92
CA GLY A 177 3.76 6.79 15.50
C GLY A 177 2.62 5.84 15.12
N GLU A 178 2.67 4.59 15.58
CA GLU A 178 1.58 3.63 15.40
C GLU A 178 0.25 4.16 15.97
N ASN A 179 0.27 4.71 17.18
CA ASN A 179 -0.91 5.26 17.82
C ASN A 179 -1.46 6.49 17.07
N ALA A 180 -0.57 7.33 16.51
CA ALA A 180 -0.99 8.44 15.66
C ALA A 180 -1.67 7.95 14.36
N LEU A 181 -1.17 6.88 13.75
CA LEU A 181 -1.82 6.26 12.60
C LEU A 181 -3.19 5.66 12.99
N ARG A 182 -3.29 4.92 14.10
CA ARG A 182 -4.58 4.38 14.60
C ARG A 182 -5.61 5.48 14.81
N ALA A 183 -5.20 6.58 15.43
CA ALA A 183 -6.06 7.72 15.72
C ALA A 183 -6.45 8.55 14.48
N SER A 184 -5.79 8.35 13.33
CA SER A 184 -6.01 9.15 12.12
C SER A 184 -7.36 8.89 11.45
N GLY A 185 -7.93 7.70 11.63
CA GLY A 185 -9.12 7.23 10.94
C GLY A 185 -8.88 6.72 9.52
N VAL A 186 -7.62 6.68 9.05
CA VAL A 186 -7.25 6.01 7.78
C VAL A 186 -7.24 4.50 8.02
N PRO A 187 -7.84 3.65 7.17
CA PRO A 187 -7.68 2.21 7.27
C PRO A 187 -6.19 1.82 7.17
N TYR A 188 -5.72 0.96 8.07
CA TYR A 188 -4.30 0.67 8.18
C TYR A 188 -4.00 -0.81 8.39
N THR A 189 -2.73 -1.18 8.11
CA THR A 189 -2.07 -2.37 8.65
C THR A 189 -0.74 -1.94 9.28
N ILE A 190 -0.46 -2.34 10.50
CA ILE A 190 0.85 -2.14 11.14
C ILE A 190 1.58 -3.47 11.12
N VAL A 191 2.72 -3.50 10.43
CA VAL A 191 3.58 -4.67 10.33
C VAL A 191 4.79 -4.47 11.24
N ARG A 192 4.93 -5.31 12.25
CA ARG A 192 6.02 -5.33 13.23
C ARG A 192 6.96 -6.50 12.94
N PRO A 193 7.98 -6.32 12.09
CA PRO A 193 8.94 -7.38 11.83
C PRO A 193 9.89 -7.59 13.01
N GLY A 194 10.41 -8.80 13.13
CA GLY A 194 11.60 -9.10 13.91
C GLY A 194 12.86 -8.45 13.33
N GLY A 195 14.03 -8.88 13.79
CA GLY A 195 15.31 -8.41 13.25
C GLY A 195 15.39 -8.67 11.74
N LEU A 196 15.59 -7.60 10.95
CA LEU A 196 15.54 -7.67 9.49
C LEU A 196 16.85 -8.20 8.90
N SER A 197 16.78 -9.25 8.07
CA SER A 197 17.90 -9.77 7.28
C SER A 197 17.71 -9.52 5.77
N ASP A 198 18.82 -9.56 5.02
CA ASP A 198 18.84 -9.46 3.55
C ASP A 198 18.99 -10.83 2.88
N GLU A 199 18.79 -11.91 3.63
CA GLU A 199 18.79 -13.27 3.06
C GLU A 199 17.63 -13.46 2.09
N ALA A 200 17.79 -14.42 1.19
CA ALA A 200 16.69 -14.81 0.29
C ALA A 200 15.48 -15.26 1.11
N GLY A 201 14.32 -14.65 0.85
CA GLY A 201 13.05 -14.99 1.51
C GLY A 201 12.35 -16.19 0.87
N GLY A 202 11.28 -16.65 1.51
CA GLY A 202 10.41 -17.69 0.96
C GLY A 202 10.92 -19.13 1.10
N THR A 203 12.04 -19.34 1.80
CA THR A 203 12.60 -20.68 2.06
C THR A 203 12.17 -21.28 3.39
N LEU A 204 11.71 -20.45 4.30
CA LEU A 204 11.19 -20.86 5.63
C LEU A 204 9.82 -20.23 5.82
N GLY A 205 8.97 -20.90 6.62
CA GLY A 205 7.68 -20.35 7.00
C GLY A 205 7.79 -18.99 7.67
N THR A 206 6.76 -18.20 7.53
CA THR A 206 6.63 -16.90 8.18
C THR A 206 5.44 -16.94 9.11
N LEU A 207 5.69 -16.78 10.41
CA LEU A 207 4.64 -16.64 11.41
C LEU A 207 4.13 -15.21 11.36
N VAL A 208 2.82 -15.06 11.17
CA VAL A 208 2.09 -13.81 11.38
C VAL A 208 1.30 -13.95 12.67
N ALA A 209 1.61 -13.13 13.66
CA ALA A 209 1.04 -13.20 15.01
C ALA A 209 0.57 -11.83 15.48
N GLN A 210 -0.08 -11.79 16.64
CA GLN A 210 -0.55 -10.56 17.27
C GLN A 210 -0.23 -10.54 18.76
N GLY A 211 -0.19 -9.33 19.37
CA GLY A 211 -0.07 -9.16 20.81
C GLY A 211 1.34 -8.81 21.30
N ASP A 212 2.30 -8.67 20.40
CA ASP A 212 3.73 -8.39 20.69
C ASP A 212 4.37 -9.37 21.68
N ASN A 213 3.90 -10.63 21.62
CA ASN A 213 4.30 -11.70 22.54
C ASN A 213 5.40 -12.61 21.98
N GLN A 214 5.77 -12.41 20.71
CA GLN A 214 6.79 -13.23 20.08
C GLN A 214 8.16 -12.97 20.70
N GLY A 215 8.93 -14.03 20.91
CA GLY A 215 10.32 -13.92 21.33
C GLY A 215 11.21 -13.21 20.31
N PRO A 216 12.49 -13.00 20.62
CA PRO A 216 13.42 -12.44 19.64
C PRO A 216 13.44 -13.34 18.40
N GLY A 217 13.23 -12.75 17.23
CA GLY A 217 13.19 -13.47 15.96
C GLY A 217 13.76 -12.60 14.84
N GLN A 218 14.08 -13.25 13.73
CA GLN A 218 14.51 -12.58 12.49
C GLN A 218 13.45 -12.74 11.42
N THR A 219 13.50 -11.86 10.43
CA THR A 219 12.62 -11.89 9.28
C THR A 219 13.36 -11.36 8.05
N ASN A 220 13.10 -11.94 6.88
CA ASN A 220 13.68 -11.45 5.66
C ASN A 220 12.91 -10.22 5.15
N ARG A 221 13.61 -9.19 4.67
CA ARG A 221 12.97 -7.98 4.15
C ARG A 221 12.01 -8.24 3.01
N ILE A 222 12.32 -9.22 2.17
CA ILE A 222 11.44 -9.57 1.05
C ILE A 222 10.13 -10.19 1.52
N ASP A 223 10.13 -10.96 2.60
CA ASP A 223 8.91 -11.55 3.14
C ASP A 223 8.05 -10.50 3.83
N VAL A 224 8.67 -9.55 4.56
CA VAL A 224 7.97 -8.35 5.07
C VAL A 224 7.36 -7.54 3.94
N ALA A 225 8.10 -7.35 2.85
CA ALA A 225 7.60 -6.61 1.68
C ALA A 225 6.38 -7.29 1.04
N ARG A 226 6.41 -8.61 0.86
CA ARG A 226 5.26 -9.39 0.36
C ARG A 226 4.02 -9.24 1.25
N ILE A 227 4.21 -9.31 2.56
CA ILE A 227 3.12 -9.09 3.54
C ILE A 227 2.56 -7.67 3.41
N CYS A 228 3.42 -6.65 3.30
CA CYS A 228 2.97 -5.27 3.10
C CYS A 228 2.16 -5.09 1.82
N VAL A 229 2.60 -5.68 0.70
CA VAL A 229 1.89 -5.60 -0.58
C VAL A 229 0.56 -6.36 -0.51
N ARG A 230 0.56 -7.55 0.08
CA ARG A 230 -0.67 -8.33 0.28
C ARG A 230 -1.71 -7.55 1.10
N ALA A 231 -1.27 -6.85 2.15
CA ALA A 231 -2.16 -6.06 3.00
C ALA A 231 -2.92 -4.96 2.24
N LEU A 232 -2.39 -4.43 1.14
CA LEU A 232 -3.00 -3.30 0.43
C LEU A 232 -4.42 -3.58 -0.04
N THR A 233 -4.69 -4.80 -0.47
CA THR A 233 -5.97 -5.19 -1.07
C THR A 233 -6.76 -6.21 -0.27
N ASP A 234 -6.17 -6.78 0.79
CA ASP A 234 -6.83 -7.78 1.63
C ASP A 234 -7.76 -7.11 2.65
N PRO A 235 -9.07 -7.35 2.61
CA PRO A 235 -10.00 -6.78 3.58
C PRO A 235 -9.73 -7.22 5.03
N ALA A 236 -9.17 -8.42 5.24
CA ALA A 236 -8.83 -8.93 6.57
C ALA A 236 -7.59 -8.25 7.17
N ALA A 237 -6.82 -7.52 6.36
CA ALA A 237 -5.67 -6.73 6.81
C ALA A 237 -6.05 -5.35 7.38
N ARG A 238 -7.33 -4.95 7.30
CA ARG A 238 -7.75 -3.61 7.71
C ARG A 238 -7.79 -3.46 9.23
N ASN A 239 -7.13 -2.42 9.72
CA ASN A 239 -7.07 -2.03 11.13
C ASN A 239 -6.52 -3.15 12.02
N VAL A 240 -5.48 -3.82 11.56
CA VAL A 240 -4.79 -4.87 12.31
C VAL A 240 -3.31 -4.52 12.51
N THR A 241 -2.77 -4.98 13.64
CA THR A 241 -1.35 -4.96 13.93
C THR A 241 -0.83 -6.39 13.98
N VAL A 242 0.23 -6.69 13.23
CA VAL A 242 0.80 -8.03 13.13
C VAL A 242 2.30 -8.02 13.39
N GLU A 243 2.78 -9.02 14.12
CA GLU A 243 4.19 -9.37 14.22
C GLU A 243 4.55 -10.37 13.12
N VAL A 244 5.73 -10.20 12.56
CA VAL A 244 6.23 -11.03 11.46
C VAL A 244 7.60 -11.56 11.80
N VAL A 245 7.69 -12.89 11.98
CA VAL A 245 8.94 -13.58 12.29
C VAL A 245 9.09 -14.83 11.43
N LYS A 246 10.34 -15.18 11.16
CA LYS A 246 10.72 -16.42 10.50
C LYS A 246 10.51 -17.58 11.47
N ASP A 247 9.77 -18.59 11.07
CA ASP A 247 9.51 -19.80 11.86
C ASP A 247 9.56 -21.02 10.96
N ALA A 248 10.59 -21.85 11.16
CA ALA A 248 10.79 -23.06 10.36
C ALA A 248 9.72 -24.14 10.58
N SER A 249 8.93 -24.04 11.65
CA SER A 249 7.82 -24.96 11.92
C SER A 249 6.55 -24.61 11.14
N GLN A 250 6.48 -23.38 10.61
CA GLN A 250 5.33 -22.91 9.83
C GLN A 250 5.51 -23.29 8.36
N PRO A 251 4.41 -23.58 7.66
CA PRO A 251 4.46 -23.73 6.21
C PRO A 251 4.92 -22.42 5.55
N VAL A 252 5.59 -22.54 4.41
CA VAL A 252 5.84 -21.35 3.57
C VAL A 252 4.49 -20.80 3.16
N VAL A 253 4.21 -19.55 3.51
CA VAL A 253 2.97 -18.89 3.08
C VAL A 253 3.09 -18.60 1.58
N PRO A 254 2.21 -19.17 0.74
CA PRO A 254 2.21 -18.85 -0.68
C PRO A 254 1.87 -17.37 -0.87
N PRO A 255 2.31 -16.74 -1.97
CA PRO A 255 2.06 -15.32 -2.24
C PRO A 255 0.58 -14.93 -2.21
N ASP A 256 -0.30 -15.89 -2.53
CA ASP A 256 -1.78 -15.80 -2.57
C ASP A 256 -2.47 -16.40 -1.33
N GLY A 257 -1.69 -16.88 -0.34
CA GLY A 257 -2.22 -17.44 0.89
C GLY A 257 -2.95 -16.42 1.77
N ASP A 258 -3.95 -16.90 2.51
CA ASP A 258 -4.74 -16.07 3.43
C ASP A 258 -4.00 -15.89 4.75
N ILE A 259 -3.07 -14.91 4.78
CA ILE A 259 -2.19 -14.64 5.91
C ILE A 259 -2.82 -13.74 6.98
N PHE A 260 -3.94 -13.09 6.69
CA PHE A 260 -4.65 -12.21 7.61
C PHE A 260 -5.93 -12.83 8.17
N ALA A 261 -6.30 -14.06 7.74
CA ALA A 261 -7.50 -14.73 8.23
C ALA A 261 -7.46 -14.96 9.74
N GLY A 262 -8.57 -14.67 10.40
CA GLY A 262 -8.73 -14.89 11.83
C GLY A 262 -7.99 -13.92 12.74
N LEU A 263 -7.28 -12.92 12.18
CA LEU A 263 -6.68 -11.85 12.96
C LEU A 263 -7.76 -10.96 13.58
N LYS A 264 -7.46 -10.44 14.76
CA LYS A 264 -8.34 -9.51 15.47
C LYS A 264 -8.05 -8.09 15.03
N VAL A 265 -9.11 -7.34 14.75
CA VAL A 265 -9.03 -5.89 14.54
C VAL A 265 -8.52 -5.22 15.82
N ASP A 266 -7.64 -4.25 15.69
CA ASP A 266 -7.16 -3.46 16.82
C ASP A 266 -8.34 -2.76 17.52
N VAL A 267 -8.34 -2.79 18.84
CA VAL A 267 -9.31 -2.04 19.62
C VAL A 267 -8.84 -0.59 19.70
N PRO A 268 -9.71 0.40 19.44
CA PRO A 268 -9.39 1.82 19.52
C PRO A 268 -8.88 2.27 20.90
#